data_60a90afc7a8ce691afd1d8e90ad085ee
#
_entry.id   60a90afc7a8ce691afd1d8e90ad085ee
#
_cell.length_a   1.000
_cell.length_b   1.000
_cell.length_c   1.000
_cell.angle_alpha   90.00
_cell.angle_beta   90.00
_cell.angle_gamma   90.00
#
_symmetry.space_group_name_H-M   'P 1'
#
loop_
_entity.id
_entity.type
_entity.pdbx_description
1 polymer ?
#
loop_
_entity_poly.entity_id
_entity_poly.type
_entity_poly.pdbx_seq_one_letter_code
_entity_poly.pdbx_strand_id
1 'polypeptide(L)' 'MPLEHEMAEPLIGYHFFLHADNPELGILRLDTKNDQRWLLMTRQSLLALSEACAKHAEELQETP' A
#
# COMPACT_ATOMS: atom_id res chain seq x y z
N MET A 1 12.30 -23.73 -5.83
CA MET A 1 12.24 -22.44 -5.13
C MET A 1 11.00 -21.69 -5.58
N PRO A 2 10.15 -21.28 -4.65
CA PRO A 2 8.93 -20.58 -5.05
C PRO A 2 9.25 -19.22 -5.66
N LEU A 3 8.48 -18.81 -6.62
CA LEU A 3 8.57 -17.48 -7.20
C LEU A 3 7.96 -16.50 -6.20
N GLU A 4 8.43 -15.25 -6.23
CA GLU A 4 7.94 -14.24 -5.30
C GLU A 4 6.43 -14.06 -5.35
N HIS A 5 5.82 -14.14 -6.53
CA HIS A 5 4.38 -13.96 -6.66
C HIS A 5 3.59 -15.09 -5.98
N GLU A 6 4.20 -16.26 -5.79
CA GLU A 6 3.54 -17.36 -5.08
C GLU A 6 3.42 -17.09 -3.58
N MET A 7 4.27 -16.19 -3.08
CA MET A 7 4.26 -15.82 -1.66
C MET A 7 3.46 -14.55 -1.41
N ALA A 8 3.03 -13.87 -2.47
CA ALA A 8 2.28 -12.64 -2.33
C ALA A 8 0.84 -12.92 -1.95
N GLU A 9 0.32 -12.12 -1.05
CA GLU A 9 -1.07 -12.22 -0.64
C GLU A 9 -1.88 -11.09 -1.25
N PRO A 10 -3.13 -11.34 -1.63
CA PRO A 10 -3.99 -10.28 -2.11
C PRO A 10 -4.20 -9.20 -1.06
N LEU A 11 -4.18 -7.95 -1.49
CA LEU A 11 -4.54 -6.84 -0.63
C LEU A 11 -6.06 -6.84 -0.47
N ILE A 12 -6.54 -6.93 0.77
CA ILE A 12 -7.98 -6.96 1.03
C ILE A 12 -8.50 -5.64 1.57
N GLY A 13 -7.61 -4.75 2.02
CA GLY A 13 -8.05 -3.46 2.50
C GLY A 13 -6.89 -2.62 2.97
N TYR A 14 -7.21 -1.39 3.35
CA TYR A 14 -6.22 -0.49 3.91
C TYR A 14 -6.91 0.48 4.87
N HIS A 15 -6.08 1.07 5.74
CA HIS A 15 -6.51 2.16 6.59
C HIS A 15 -5.42 3.21 6.65
N PHE A 16 -5.82 4.45 6.80
CA PHE A 16 -4.88 5.54 6.95
C PHE A 16 -5.19 6.32 8.23
N PHE A 17 -4.14 6.60 9.01
CA PHE A 17 -4.26 7.30 10.27
C PHE A 17 -3.31 8.49 10.28
N LEU A 18 -3.75 9.61 10.81
CA LEU A 18 -2.86 10.73 11.06
C LEU A 18 -2.06 10.44 12.32
N HIS A 19 -0.78 10.80 12.30
CA HIS A 19 0.07 10.63 13.47
C HIS A 19 -0.38 11.60 14.56
N ALA A 20 -0.55 11.08 15.79
CA ALA A 20 -1.13 11.88 16.87
C ALA A 20 -0.26 13.07 17.27
N ASP A 21 1.05 12.89 17.23
CA ASP A 21 2.00 13.89 17.72
C ASP A 21 2.67 14.72 16.64
N ASN A 22 2.58 14.29 15.39
CA ASN A 22 3.22 14.98 14.28
C ASN A 22 2.28 15.03 13.07
N PRO A 23 1.66 16.18 12.79
CA PRO A 23 0.69 16.28 11.71
C PRO A 23 1.29 16.15 10.31
N GLU A 24 2.62 16.14 10.20
CA GLU A 24 3.27 15.91 8.90
C GLU A 24 3.41 14.45 8.55
N LEU A 25 3.11 13.55 9.49
CA LEU A 25 3.24 12.12 9.31
C LEU A 25 1.90 11.44 9.32
N GLY A 26 1.81 10.37 8.57
CA GLY A 26 0.66 9.49 8.58
C GLY A 26 1.11 8.04 8.68
N ILE A 27 0.18 7.18 9.00
CA ILE A 27 0.42 5.75 9.09
C ILE A 27 -0.52 5.07 8.11
N LEU A 28 0.05 4.38 7.14
CA LEU A 28 -0.70 3.59 6.19
C LEU A 28 -0.62 2.13 6.60
N ARG A 29 -1.78 1.52 6.82
CA ARG A 29 -1.86 0.10 7.13
C ARG A 29 -2.40 -0.64 5.92
N LEU A 30 -1.69 -1.64 5.47
CA LEU A 30 -2.12 -2.52 4.40
C LEU A 30 -2.52 -3.86 4.98
N ASP A 31 -3.69 -4.34 4.62
CA ASP A 31 -4.26 -5.55 5.19
C ASP A 31 -4.30 -6.67 4.17
N THR A 32 -3.79 -7.82 4.56
CA THR A 32 -3.97 -9.06 3.83
C THR A 32 -4.70 -10.05 4.74
N LYS A 33 -5.04 -11.21 4.21
CA LYS A 33 -5.78 -12.21 4.98
C LYS A 33 -5.04 -12.61 6.26
N ASN A 34 -3.71 -12.71 6.20
CA ASN A 34 -2.92 -13.27 7.30
C ASN A 34 -2.02 -12.26 7.98
N ASP A 35 -1.94 -11.03 7.49
CA ASP A 35 -0.97 -10.08 8.00
C ASP A 35 -1.43 -8.64 7.83
N GLN A 36 -0.74 -7.75 8.51
CA GLN A 36 -0.93 -6.31 8.39
C GLN A 36 0.44 -5.66 8.32
N ARG A 37 0.58 -4.67 7.45
CA ARG A 37 1.80 -3.89 7.33
C ARG A 37 1.53 -2.44 7.69
N TRP A 38 2.30 -1.92 8.61
CA TRP A 38 2.18 -0.54 9.09
C TRP A 38 3.36 0.26 8.55
N LEU A 39 3.05 1.30 7.80
CA LEU A 39 4.06 2.11 7.13
C LEU A 39 3.95 3.55 7.58
N LEU A 40 5.07 4.12 8.02
CA LEU A 40 5.13 5.53 8.35
C LEU A 40 5.34 6.31 7.06
N MET A 41 4.45 7.25 6.78
CA MET A 41 4.42 7.96 5.51
C MET A 41 4.57 9.45 5.72
N THR A 42 5.39 10.08 4.89
CA THR A 42 5.36 11.52 4.72
C THR A 42 4.41 11.88 3.59
N ARG A 43 4.05 13.17 3.49
CA ARG A 43 3.25 13.63 2.36
C ARG A 43 3.90 13.27 1.03
N GLN A 44 5.21 13.52 0.93
CA GLN A 44 5.95 13.25 -0.30
C GLN A 44 5.97 11.77 -0.67
N SER A 45 6.22 10.90 0.31
CA SER A 45 6.24 9.46 0.03
C SER A 45 4.86 8.94 -0.33
N LEU A 46 3.82 9.48 0.29
CA LEU A 46 2.45 9.07 -0.04
C LEU A 46 2.07 9.49 -1.46
N LEU A 47 2.43 10.72 -1.86
CA LEU A 47 2.20 11.17 -3.23
C LEU A 47 2.98 10.35 -4.24
N ALA A 48 4.24 10.05 -3.96
CA ALA A 48 5.06 9.24 -4.85
C ALA A 48 4.47 7.84 -5.02
N LEU A 49 4.03 7.23 -3.92
CA LEU A 49 3.39 5.93 -3.97
C LEU A 49 2.09 5.98 -4.77
N SER A 50 1.29 7.01 -4.57
CA SER A 50 0.04 7.19 -5.28
C SER A 50 0.26 7.27 -6.79
N GLU A 51 1.23 8.05 -7.23
CA GLU A 51 1.54 8.18 -8.65
C GLU A 51 2.05 6.87 -9.23
N ALA A 52 2.92 6.17 -8.51
CA ALA A 52 3.42 4.89 -8.95
C ALA A 52 2.32 3.85 -9.06
N CYS A 53 1.43 3.80 -8.07
CA CYS A 53 0.32 2.86 -8.08
C CYS A 53 -0.62 3.13 -9.25
N ALA A 54 -0.91 4.39 -9.53
CA ALA A 54 -1.77 4.75 -10.65
C ALA A 54 -1.15 4.32 -11.98
N LYS A 55 0.16 4.55 -12.12
CA LYS A 55 0.87 4.16 -13.32
C LYS A 55 0.86 2.65 -13.52
N HIS A 56 1.15 1.90 -12.45
CA HIS A 56 1.20 0.44 -12.54
C HIS A 56 -0.19 -0.16 -12.73
N ALA A 57 -1.23 0.49 -12.20
CA ALA A 57 -2.59 0.03 -12.43
C ALA A 57 -2.94 0.03 -13.91
N GLU A 58 -2.39 0.98 -14.67
CA GLU A 58 -2.63 1.03 -16.11
C GLU A 58 -1.98 -0.13 -16.86
N GLU A 59 -0.94 -0.73 -16.26
CA GLU A 59 -0.25 -1.86 -16.85
C GLU A 59 -1.01 -3.18 -16.69
N LEU A 60 -1.93 -3.21 -15.75
CA LEU A 60 -2.71 -4.40 -15.50
C LEU A 60 -3.92 -4.45 -16.42
N GLN A 61 -4.20 -5.63 -16.94
CA GLN A 61 -5.34 -5.81 -17.82
C GLN A 61 -6.60 -5.99 -17.00
N GLU A 62 -7.64 -5.29 -17.42
CA GLU A 62 -8.95 -5.49 -16.81
C GLU A 62 -9.58 -6.76 -17.39
N THR A 63 -10.10 -7.59 -16.50
CA THR A 63 -10.88 -8.72 -16.93
C THR A 63 -12.36 -8.34 -16.90
N PRO A 64 -13.07 -8.59 -17.99
CA PRO A 64 -14.49 -8.30 -18.04
C PRO A 64 -15.32 -9.15 -17.05
#